data_28228d8bcad2c86e060045a9bda38347
#
_entry.id   28228d8bcad2c86e060045a9bda38347
#
_cell.length_a   1.000
_cell.length_b   1.000
_cell.length_c   1.000
_cell.angle_alpha   90.00
_cell.angle_beta   90.00
_cell.angle_gamma   90.00
#
_symmetry.space_group_name_H-M   'P 1'
#
loop_
_entity.id
_entity.type
_entity.pdbx_description
1 polymer ?
#
loop_
_entity_poly.entity_id
_entity_poly.type
_entity_poly.pdbx_seq_one_letter_code
_entity_poly.pdbx_strand_id
1 'polypeptide(L)'
;MSQNRRDLCPNCLNSLVSERVMDQFLIFQLFGPMASWGECAPGGVRQTLGIPTKSALLGILEGAVGITRDREKMHGAFAANYEFVICGSENPVWAQDFHTVQVPKEN
;
A
#
# COMPACT_ATOMS: atom_id res chain seq x y z
N MET A 1 -8.88 23.33 -2.09
CA MET A 1 -8.43 22.87 -3.42
C MET A 1 -9.36 21.74 -3.86
N SER A 2 -10.17 22.02 -4.87
CA SER A 2 -11.14 21.06 -5.41
C SER A 2 -10.39 20.07 -6.29
N GLN A 3 -10.09 18.88 -5.80
CA GLN A 3 -9.54 17.81 -6.61
C GLN A 3 -10.64 17.20 -7.48
N ASN A 4 -10.39 17.26 -8.76
CA ASN A 4 -11.28 16.96 -9.86
C ASN A 4 -11.61 15.45 -9.87
N ARG A 5 -12.90 15.09 -9.73
CA ARG A 5 -13.43 13.71 -9.80
C ARG A 5 -13.20 13.02 -11.16
N ARG A 6 -12.45 13.63 -12.06
CA ARG A 6 -12.29 13.15 -13.45
C ARG A 6 -11.20 12.12 -13.65
N ASP A 7 -10.34 11.89 -12.65
CA ASP A 7 -9.15 11.04 -12.80
C ASP A 7 -9.29 9.64 -12.18
N LEU A 8 -10.45 9.34 -11.60
CA LEU A 8 -10.74 8.00 -11.08
C LEU A 8 -11.31 7.12 -12.20
N CYS A 9 -10.76 5.92 -12.35
CA CYS A 9 -11.26 4.96 -13.32
C CYS A 9 -12.75 4.64 -13.06
N PRO A 10 -13.59 4.47 -14.11
CA PRO A 10 -15.03 4.24 -13.96
C PRO A 10 -15.36 3.01 -13.07
N ASN A 11 -14.52 2.00 -13.09
CA ASN A 11 -14.72 0.78 -12.30
C ASN A 11 -14.52 1.01 -10.79
N CYS A 12 -13.62 1.93 -10.41
CA CYS A 12 -13.40 2.27 -9.00
C CYS A 12 -14.56 3.08 -8.43
N LEU A 13 -15.16 3.95 -9.24
CA LEU A 13 -16.34 4.74 -8.85
C LEU A 13 -17.56 3.85 -8.57
N ASN A 14 -17.81 2.84 -9.40
CA ASN A 14 -18.93 1.94 -9.20
C ASN A 14 -18.81 1.05 -7.97
N SER A 15 -17.59 0.74 -7.53
CA SER A 15 -17.33 -0.01 -6.30
C SER A 15 -17.58 0.82 -5.03
N LEU A 16 -17.50 2.14 -5.14
CA LEU A 16 -17.69 3.07 -4.02
C LEU A 16 -19.16 3.49 -3.82
N VAL A 17 -20.04 3.23 -4.80
CA VAL A 17 -21.45 3.62 -4.76
C VAL A 17 -22.34 2.46 -4.34
N SER A 18 -22.01 1.80 -3.24
CA SER A 18 -22.97 0.95 -2.55
C SER A 18 -23.58 1.75 -1.40
N GLU A 19 -24.87 1.98 -1.49
CA GLU A 19 -25.71 2.72 -0.55
C GLU A 19 -25.40 2.36 0.90
N ARG A 20 -24.58 3.15 1.57
CA ARG A 20 -24.63 3.30 3.04
C ARG A 20 -23.94 4.56 3.50
N VAL A 21 -24.68 5.37 4.28
CA VAL A 21 -24.25 6.26 5.36
C VAL A 21 -22.96 7.03 5.06
N MET A 22 -23.02 8.34 5.10
CA MET A 22 -21.93 9.33 5.07
C MET A 22 -20.52 8.78 5.36
N ASP A 23 -20.01 7.91 4.49
CA ASP A 23 -18.67 7.39 4.60
C ASP A 23 -17.68 8.51 4.24
N GLN A 24 -16.75 8.76 5.12
CA GLN A 24 -15.67 9.70 4.85
C GLN A 24 -14.59 8.96 4.07
N PHE A 25 -14.22 9.48 2.91
CA PHE A 25 -13.17 8.92 2.08
C PHE A 25 -11.91 9.77 2.16
N LEU A 26 -10.78 9.10 2.37
CA LEU A 26 -9.46 9.67 2.14
C LEU A 26 -8.96 9.16 0.80
N ILE A 27 -8.80 10.07 -0.16
CA ILE A 27 -8.26 9.74 -1.48
C ILE A 27 -6.82 10.24 -1.53
N PHE A 28 -5.89 9.34 -1.83
CA PHE A 28 -4.49 9.68 -2.00
C PHE A 28 -3.88 8.89 -3.15
N GLN A 29 -2.78 9.39 -3.69
CA GLN A 29 -2.03 8.75 -4.75
C GLN A 29 -0.65 8.40 -4.24
N LEU A 30 -0.23 7.14 -4.48
CA LEU A 30 1.14 6.71 -4.31
C LEU A 30 1.83 6.81 -5.68
N PHE A 31 2.87 7.61 -5.74
CA PHE A 31 3.65 7.82 -6.94
C PHE A 31 5.13 7.60 -6.66
N GLY A 32 5.80 6.88 -7.54
CA GLY A 32 7.23 6.64 -7.46
C GLY A 32 7.73 5.90 -8.70
N PRO A 33 9.03 5.97 -9.00
CA PRO A 33 9.61 5.27 -10.15
C PRO A 33 9.54 3.75 -10.02
N MET A 34 9.58 3.25 -8.79
CA MET A 34 9.50 1.82 -8.46
C MET A 34 8.81 1.64 -7.11
N ALA A 35 8.15 0.51 -6.94
CA ALA A 35 7.59 0.08 -5.66
C ALA A 35 7.81 -1.42 -5.46
N SER A 36 8.00 -1.84 -4.22
CA SER A 36 8.06 -3.25 -3.84
C SER A 36 7.01 -3.53 -2.78
N TRP A 37 6.06 -4.36 -3.11
CA TRP A 37 5.00 -4.82 -2.21
C TRP A 37 5.32 -6.24 -1.78
N GLY A 38 5.94 -6.37 -0.62
CA GLY A 38 6.46 -7.64 -0.14
C GLY A 38 5.42 -8.74 -0.04
N GLU A 39 5.79 -9.90 -0.54
CA GLU A 39 5.09 -11.16 -0.33
C GLU A 39 5.88 -12.03 0.66
N CYS A 40 5.26 -13.10 1.14
CA CYS A 40 5.93 -14.07 1.98
C CYS A 40 7.13 -14.66 1.21
N ALA A 41 8.34 -14.49 1.73
CA ALA A 41 9.57 -14.90 1.07
C ALA A 41 10.23 -16.09 1.80
N PRO A 42 9.84 -17.32 1.49
CA PRO A 42 10.57 -18.50 1.97
C PRO A 42 11.82 -18.68 1.12
N GLY A 43 12.91 -18.02 1.47
CA GLY A 43 14.19 -18.19 0.77
C GLY A 43 14.87 -16.91 0.32
N GLY A 44 15.86 -17.03 -0.58
CA GLY A 44 16.72 -15.93 -0.99
C GLY A 44 16.11 -14.92 -1.98
N VAL A 45 14.99 -15.25 -2.61
CA VAL A 45 14.35 -14.37 -3.59
C VAL A 45 13.10 -13.75 -2.96
N ARG A 46 13.08 -12.42 -2.90
CA ARG A 46 11.90 -11.66 -2.44
C ARG A 46 11.07 -11.24 -3.64
N GLN A 47 9.89 -11.79 -3.72
CA GLN A 47 8.92 -11.40 -4.74
C GLN A 47 8.15 -10.15 -4.32
N THR A 48 7.57 -9.47 -5.29
CA THR A 48 6.70 -8.32 -5.06
C THR A 48 5.34 -8.58 -5.68
N LEU A 49 4.30 -8.11 -5.01
CA LEU A 49 2.95 -8.11 -5.55
C LEU A 49 2.75 -6.95 -6.53
N GLY A 50 1.84 -7.09 -7.48
CA GLY A 50 1.50 -6.04 -8.44
C GLY A 50 0.74 -4.86 -7.85
N ILE A 51 0.14 -5.06 -6.68
CA ILE A 51 -0.62 -4.06 -5.93
C ILE A 51 -0.23 -4.11 -4.45
N PRO A 52 -0.32 -2.99 -3.72
CA PRO A 52 -0.07 -2.99 -2.29
C PRO A 52 -1.10 -3.83 -1.53
N THR A 53 -0.65 -4.50 -0.48
CA THR A 53 -1.54 -5.18 0.47
C THR A 53 -2.21 -4.19 1.42
N LYS A 54 -3.31 -4.58 2.05
CA LYS A 54 -3.96 -3.77 3.10
C LYS A 54 -2.97 -3.38 4.20
N SER A 55 -2.13 -4.31 4.64
CA SER A 55 -1.13 -4.05 5.68
C SER A 55 -0.05 -3.05 5.22
N ALA A 56 0.35 -3.07 3.95
CA ALA A 56 1.28 -2.10 3.42
C ALA A 56 0.69 -0.68 3.41
N LEU A 57 -0.57 -0.54 2.99
CA LEU A 57 -1.27 0.74 2.99
C LEU A 57 -1.49 1.27 4.41
N LEU A 58 -1.91 0.40 5.33
CA LEU A 58 -2.02 0.77 6.75
C LEU A 58 -0.69 1.26 7.29
N GLY A 59 0.41 0.54 7.02
CA GLY A 59 1.74 0.94 7.47
C GLY A 59 2.18 2.31 6.93
N ILE A 60 1.81 2.67 5.71
CA ILE A 60 2.07 3.99 5.14
C ILE A 60 1.28 5.07 5.89
N LEU A 61 -0.01 4.85 6.14
CA LEU A 61 -0.86 5.80 6.87
C LEU A 61 -0.42 5.94 8.33
N GLU A 62 -0.13 4.84 9.00
CA GLU A 62 0.35 4.82 10.38
C GLU A 62 1.69 5.53 10.50
N GLY A 63 2.61 5.32 9.54
CA GLY A 63 3.87 6.05 9.47
C GLY A 63 3.68 7.55 9.26
N ALA A 64 2.72 7.95 8.42
CA ALA A 64 2.40 9.35 8.18
C ALA A 64 1.83 10.05 9.43
N VAL A 65 1.07 9.33 10.26
CA VAL A 65 0.51 9.82 11.53
C VAL A 65 1.50 9.71 12.70
N GLY A 66 2.62 9.00 12.51
CA GLY A 66 3.64 8.82 13.54
C GLY A 66 3.31 7.71 14.55
N ILE A 67 2.54 6.71 14.15
CA ILE A 67 2.27 5.54 14.99
C ILE A 67 3.48 4.62 14.94
N THR A 68 4.09 4.38 16.08
CA THR A 68 5.25 3.51 16.25
C THR A 68 4.85 2.04 16.45
N ARG A 69 5.73 1.11 16.10
CA ARG A 69 5.46 -0.34 16.09
C ARG A 69 5.06 -0.93 17.44
N ASP A 70 5.41 -0.30 18.53
CA ASP A 70 5.07 -0.70 19.90
C ASP A 70 3.62 -0.42 20.29
N ARG A 71 2.87 0.30 19.44
CA ARG A 71 1.47 0.68 19.71
C ARG A 71 0.47 -0.31 19.10
N GLU A 72 0.52 -1.56 19.50
CA GLU A 72 -0.34 -2.64 18.97
C GLU A 72 -1.84 -2.34 18.98
N LYS A 73 -2.33 -1.68 20.05
CA LYS A 73 -3.76 -1.30 20.13
C LYS A 73 -4.17 -0.31 19.05
N MET A 74 -3.29 0.62 18.69
CA MET A 74 -3.56 1.58 17.62
C MET A 74 -3.52 0.90 16.25
N HIS A 75 -2.58 0.01 16.02
CA HIS A 75 -2.54 -0.81 14.79
C HIS A 75 -3.82 -1.61 14.61
N GLY A 76 -4.29 -2.28 15.65
CA GLY A 76 -5.56 -3.02 15.63
C GLY A 76 -6.77 -2.13 15.33
N ALA A 77 -6.83 -0.94 15.91
CA ALA A 77 -7.90 0.02 15.65
C ALA A 77 -7.87 0.54 14.22
N PHE A 78 -6.70 0.84 13.67
CA PHE A 78 -6.56 1.22 12.26
C PHE A 78 -7.01 0.10 11.33
N ALA A 79 -6.54 -1.12 11.57
CA ALA A 79 -6.88 -2.27 10.75
C ALA A 79 -8.40 -2.58 10.73
N ALA A 80 -9.09 -2.32 11.85
CA ALA A 80 -10.52 -2.56 11.99
C ALA A 80 -11.40 -1.47 11.37
N ASN A 81 -10.91 -0.21 11.31
CA ASN A 81 -11.72 0.94 10.91
C ASN A 81 -11.47 1.43 9.49
N TYR A 82 -10.45 0.91 8.80
CA TYR A 82 -10.14 1.33 7.44
C TYR A 82 -10.32 0.19 6.44
N GLU A 83 -11.01 0.51 5.37
CA GLU A 83 -11.08 -0.31 4.16
C GLU A 83 -10.43 0.42 3.01
N PHE A 84 -9.90 -0.32 2.04
CA PHE A 84 -9.16 0.23 0.92
C PHE A 84 -9.74 -0.24 -0.40
N VAL A 85 -9.86 0.71 -1.33
CA VAL A 85 -10.08 0.43 -2.74
C VAL A 85 -8.84 0.93 -3.47
N ILE A 86 -8.24 0.07 -4.27
CA ILE A 86 -6.98 0.34 -4.98
C ILE A 86 -7.28 0.43 -6.46
N CYS A 87 -6.90 1.56 -7.07
CA CYS A 87 -6.89 1.74 -8.50
C CYS A 87 -5.43 1.77 -8.95
N GLY A 88 -4.99 0.78 -9.67
CA GLY A 88 -3.63 0.66 -10.16
C GLY A 88 -3.54 0.69 -11.69
N SER A 89 -2.32 0.65 -12.20
CA SER A 89 -2.08 0.46 -13.62
C SER A 89 -2.51 -0.95 -14.04
N GLU A 90 -3.20 -1.06 -15.17
CA GLU A 90 -3.60 -2.35 -15.73
C GLU A 90 -2.41 -3.21 -16.18
N ASN A 91 -1.27 -2.58 -16.48
CA ASN A 91 -0.06 -3.23 -16.97
C ASN A 91 1.17 -2.80 -16.16
N PRO A 92 1.41 -3.35 -14.97
CA PRO A 92 2.62 -3.07 -14.23
C PRO A 92 3.83 -3.65 -14.98
N VAL A 93 4.89 -2.87 -15.07
CA VAL A 93 6.18 -3.34 -15.59
C VAL A 93 6.98 -3.91 -14.44
N TRP A 94 7.35 -5.18 -14.53
CA TRP A 94 8.16 -5.84 -13.53
C TRP A 94 9.64 -5.55 -13.75
N ALA A 95 10.31 -5.15 -12.69
CA ALA A 95 11.76 -5.00 -12.65
C ALA A 95 12.32 -5.97 -11.59
N GLN A 96 13.35 -6.71 -11.97
CA GLN A 96 14.09 -7.55 -11.02
C GLN A 96 15.44 -6.90 -10.77
N ASP A 97 15.71 -6.63 -9.49
CA ASP A 97 17.00 -6.11 -9.03
C ASP A 97 17.72 -7.19 -8.23
N PHE A 98 19.03 -7.27 -8.40
CA PHE A 98 19.86 -8.27 -7.76
C PHE A 98 20.82 -7.62 -6.77
N HIS A 99 20.58 -7.85 -5.48
CA HIS A 99 21.42 -7.35 -4.40
C HIS A 99 22.13 -8.50 -3.69
N THR A 100 23.44 -8.41 -3.59
CA THR A 100 24.24 -9.30 -2.73
C THR A 100 24.81 -8.51 -1.57
N VAL A 101 24.63 -9.04 -0.37
CA VAL A 101 25.28 -8.50 0.83
C VAL A 101 26.41 -9.44 1.22
N GLN A 102 27.63 -8.92 1.25
CA GLN A 102 28.80 -9.65 1.79
C GLN A 102 29.11 -9.10 3.17
N VAL A 103 29.23 -10.00 4.14
CA VAL A 103 29.78 -9.65 5.44
C VAL A 103 31.30 -9.70 5.31
N PRO A 104 32.04 -8.62 5.64
CA PRO A 104 33.49 -8.65 5.64
C PRO A 104 34.00 -9.78 6.55
N LYS A 105 35.02 -10.51 6.11
CA LYS A 105 35.71 -11.47 7.00
C LYS A 105 36.33 -10.68 8.11
N GLU A 106 36.07 -11.06 9.37
CA GLU A 106 36.82 -10.58 10.50
C GLU A 106 38.26 -11.04 10.33
N ASN A 107 39.22 -10.09 10.40
CA ASN A 107 40.67 -10.37 10.39
C ASN A 107 41.14 -10.72 11.79
#